data_6a991c641befe341fdfbf98a798ebf8c
#
_entry.id   6a991c641befe341fdfbf98a798ebf8c
#
_cell.length_a   1.000
_cell.length_b   1.000
_cell.length_c   1.000
_cell.angle_alpha   90.00
_cell.angle_beta   90.00
_cell.angle_gamma   90.00
#
_symmetry.space_group_name_H-M   'P 1'
#
loop_
_entity.id
_entity.type
_entity.pdbx_description
1 polymer ?
#
loop_
_entity_poly.entity_id
_entity_poly.type
_entity_poly.pdbx_seq_one_letter_code
_entity_poly.pdbx_strand_id
1 'polypeptide(L)'
;MVTGSGERRFHDQISWLMFLFSIFVIWVHSYNVDLFSGGAQDGIWSLADRIENFVSVGLGQIAVPGFFLLSSYLFFRNFSWDKLLRKWKSRVFSVLIPYVVWNLIYYLGYMAASRFLAIRSVVGRDIIPFSVQEIWWAVSQYAYAPIFWYLYQLIFLIIVSPMIYALVKNRAVGLFWIVGLVFAVHLHLDMRHPNTDALLYYSVAAYFAVHRRGLVERSMEEEAAGWKADHGTKKKKAAPEDKDGNAASVIPAHVRRRCFAEGLAGVMISVFCYRRMMAPEAAVLWTCFYRMAVPMTCWAFACGVRLPKIRPWMRQSMFLYAIHFIVVRFVNKGTAVVTRSLAGTTTAAGISLVVYFLLPAIAVIASYILAKFLVRFLPGVWRVLSGGRKLEG
;
A
#
# COMPACT_ATOMS: atom_id res chain seq x y z
N MET A 1 -19.55 -9.03 -21.70
CA MET A 1 -18.48 -9.73 -20.96
C MET A 1 -17.16 -9.05 -21.31
N VAL A 2 -16.41 -8.57 -20.34
CA VAL A 2 -15.07 -8.01 -20.56
C VAL A 2 -14.18 -9.14 -21.08
N THR A 3 -13.40 -8.88 -22.13
CA THR A 3 -12.48 -9.89 -22.69
C THR A 3 -11.43 -10.26 -21.64
N GLY A 4 -10.94 -11.50 -21.64
CA GLY A 4 -9.94 -11.95 -20.66
C GLY A 4 -8.65 -11.12 -20.65
N SER A 5 -8.37 -10.34 -21.71
CA SER A 5 -7.26 -9.38 -21.81
C SER A 5 -7.47 -8.14 -20.91
N GLY A 6 -8.66 -7.53 -20.94
CA GLY A 6 -8.97 -6.36 -20.11
C GLY A 6 -8.93 -6.67 -18.61
N GLU A 7 -9.44 -7.84 -18.19
CA GLU A 7 -9.38 -8.26 -16.79
C GLU A 7 -7.93 -8.48 -16.31
N ARG A 8 -7.09 -9.12 -17.13
CA ARG A 8 -5.65 -9.29 -16.84
C ARG A 8 -4.97 -7.94 -16.67
N ARG A 9 -5.20 -7.00 -17.59
CA ARG A 9 -4.64 -5.65 -17.51
C ARG A 9 -5.04 -4.92 -16.24
N PHE A 10 -6.31 -4.98 -15.84
CA PHE A 10 -6.77 -4.40 -14.57
C PHE A 10 -6.04 -4.99 -13.36
N HIS A 11 -5.88 -6.31 -13.32
CA HIS A 11 -5.12 -6.95 -12.24
C HIS A 11 -3.63 -6.58 -12.26
N ASP A 12 -3.04 -6.40 -13.43
CA ASP A 12 -1.66 -5.94 -13.56
C ASP A 12 -1.51 -4.49 -13.06
N GLN A 13 -2.43 -3.59 -13.43
CA GLN A 13 -2.45 -2.21 -12.93
C GLN A 13 -2.55 -2.16 -11.40
N ILE A 14 -3.45 -2.95 -10.81
CA ILE A 14 -3.56 -3.06 -9.36
C ILE A 14 -2.26 -3.57 -8.75
N SER A 15 -1.66 -4.60 -9.32
CA SER A 15 -0.42 -5.20 -8.81
C SER A 15 0.76 -4.20 -8.88
N TRP A 16 0.84 -3.40 -9.95
CA TRP A 16 1.82 -2.32 -10.07
C TRP A 16 1.63 -1.24 -9.00
N LEU A 17 0.39 -0.78 -8.77
CA LEU A 17 0.12 0.21 -7.74
C LEU A 17 0.34 -0.34 -6.33
N MET A 18 -0.05 -1.58 -6.07
CA MET A 18 0.24 -2.25 -4.80
C MET A 18 1.75 -2.32 -4.55
N PHE A 19 2.55 -2.63 -5.58
CA PHE A 19 4.00 -2.64 -5.48
C PHE A 19 4.55 -1.23 -5.26
N LEU A 20 4.11 -0.23 -6.03
CA LEU A 20 4.51 1.18 -5.86
C LEU A 20 4.23 1.67 -4.43
N PHE A 21 3.03 1.42 -3.92
CA PHE A 21 2.68 1.80 -2.56
C PHE A 21 3.50 1.04 -1.51
N SER A 22 3.91 -0.21 -1.78
CA SER A 22 4.84 -0.94 -0.90
C SER A 22 6.22 -0.24 -0.84
N ILE A 23 6.73 0.27 -1.96
CA ILE A 23 7.96 1.07 -1.99
C ILE A 23 7.82 2.34 -1.14
N PHE A 24 6.71 3.06 -1.27
CA PHE A 24 6.46 4.25 -0.47
C PHE A 24 6.36 3.94 1.04
N VAL A 25 5.72 2.83 1.43
CA VAL A 25 5.71 2.39 2.84
C VAL A 25 7.12 2.13 3.36
N ILE A 26 7.99 1.52 2.54
CA ILE A 26 9.38 1.28 2.95
C ILE A 26 10.08 2.61 3.17
N TRP A 27 9.94 3.60 2.29
CA TRP A 27 10.53 4.94 2.48
C TRP A 27 10.01 5.64 3.74
N VAL A 28 8.71 5.53 4.07
CA VAL A 28 8.17 6.07 5.34
C VAL A 28 8.95 5.56 6.55
N HIS A 29 9.36 4.29 6.53
CA HIS A 29 10.07 3.66 7.64
C HIS A 29 11.61 3.73 7.51
N SER A 30 12.11 4.26 6.38
CA SER A 30 13.54 4.33 6.07
C SER A 30 14.23 5.56 6.65
N TYR A 31 13.49 6.56 7.14
CA TYR A 31 14.05 7.77 7.74
C TYR A 31 15.15 7.43 8.75
N ASN A 32 16.32 8.03 8.59
CA ASN A 32 17.50 7.60 9.35
C ASN A 32 18.46 8.73 9.74
N VAL A 33 18.18 9.99 9.38
CA VAL A 33 19.02 11.15 9.70
C VAL A 33 19.45 11.17 11.16
N ASP A 34 18.53 10.94 12.10
CA ASP A 34 18.82 10.95 13.54
C ASP A 34 19.85 9.89 13.97
N LEU A 35 19.96 8.78 13.22
CA LEU A 35 20.89 7.69 13.53
C LEU A 35 22.34 8.04 13.11
N PHE A 36 22.52 8.91 12.11
CA PHE A 36 23.81 9.23 11.51
C PHE A 36 24.33 10.62 11.87
N SER A 37 23.42 11.55 12.22
CA SER A 37 23.78 12.95 12.47
C SER A 37 24.62 13.18 13.73
N GLY A 38 24.58 12.24 14.70
CA GLY A 38 25.24 12.46 15.98
C GLY A 38 24.74 13.71 16.75
N GLY A 39 23.52 14.18 16.40
CA GLY A 39 22.91 15.40 16.96
C GLY A 39 23.14 16.66 16.12
N ALA A 40 23.90 16.61 15.01
CA ALA A 40 24.07 17.73 14.10
C ALA A 40 22.77 18.01 13.34
N GLN A 41 22.37 19.28 13.21
CA GLN A 41 21.12 19.70 12.58
C GLN A 41 21.33 20.76 11.49
N ASP A 42 22.55 21.29 11.33
CA ASP A 42 22.87 22.38 10.42
C ASP A 42 23.43 21.89 9.08
N GLY A 43 23.45 22.79 8.09
CA GLY A 43 24.10 22.57 6.81
C GLY A 43 23.54 21.37 6.05
N ILE A 44 24.39 20.36 5.77
CA ILE A 44 24.04 19.18 5.01
C ILE A 44 22.99 18.30 5.72
N TRP A 45 22.95 18.30 7.05
CA TRP A 45 21.99 17.54 7.82
C TRP A 45 20.59 18.09 7.70
N SER A 46 20.43 19.44 7.69
CA SER A 46 19.16 20.09 7.40
C SER A 46 18.66 19.79 5.98
N LEU A 47 19.57 19.65 5.02
CA LEU A 47 19.21 19.26 3.64
C LEU A 47 18.79 17.79 3.59
N ALA A 48 19.55 16.88 4.22
CA ALA A 48 19.21 15.45 4.28
C ALA A 48 17.86 15.23 4.94
N ASP A 49 17.63 15.89 6.08
CA ASP A 49 16.35 15.83 6.81
C ASP A 49 15.19 16.30 5.93
N ARG A 50 15.32 17.44 5.24
CA ARG A 50 14.27 17.93 4.31
C ARG A 50 13.98 16.94 3.18
N ILE A 51 15.02 16.33 2.60
CA ILE A 51 14.85 15.33 1.53
C ILE A 51 14.13 14.10 2.05
N GLU A 52 14.60 13.51 3.14
CA GLU A 52 14.00 12.29 3.72
C GLU A 52 12.58 12.54 4.21
N ASN A 53 12.31 13.68 4.86
CA ASN A 53 10.96 14.08 5.28
C ASN A 53 10.03 14.33 4.09
N PHE A 54 10.48 14.99 3.03
CA PHE A 54 9.66 15.19 1.84
C PHE A 54 9.25 13.85 1.23
N VAL A 55 10.18 12.90 1.09
CA VAL A 55 9.87 11.59 0.53
C VAL A 55 9.03 10.75 1.49
N SER A 56 9.36 10.71 2.78
CA SER A 56 8.67 9.87 3.77
C SER A 56 7.28 10.42 4.13
N VAL A 57 7.18 11.72 4.44
CA VAL A 57 5.95 12.35 4.91
C VAL A 57 5.16 12.94 3.74
N GLY A 58 5.82 13.62 2.81
CA GLY A 58 5.15 14.21 1.66
C GLY A 58 4.62 13.15 0.70
N LEU A 59 5.47 12.24 0.23
CA LEU A 59 5.08 11.24 -0.76
C LEU A 59 4.67 9.90 -0.13
N GLY A 60 5.40 9.40 0.86
CA GLY A 60 5.20 8.06 1.40
C GLY A 60 3.85 7.86 2.10
N GLN A 61 3.34 8.89 2.77
CA GLN A 61 2.08 8.83 3.53
C GLN A 61 0.82 8.57 2.68
N ILE A 62 0.90 8.68 1.35
CA ILE A 62 -0.21 8.32 0.45
C ILE A 62 -0.42 6.83 0.29
N ALA A 63 0.58 6.00 0.66
CA ALA A 63 0.58 4.58 0.38
C ALA A 63 -0.55 3.84 1.09
N VAL A 64 -0.73 4.10 2.39
CA VAL A 64 -1.78 3.43 3.19
C VAL A 64 -3.19 3.81 2.73
N PRO A 65 -3.52 5.09 2.49
CA PRO A 65 -4.76 5.48 1.81
C PRO A 65 -4.95 4.78 0.46
N GLY A 66 -3.91 4.66 -0.35
CA GLY A 66 -3.94 3.92 -1.61
C GLY A 66 -4.29 2.43 -1.40
N PHE A 67 -3.75 1.78 -0.38
CA PHE A 67 -4.10 0.42 -0.03
C PHE A 67 -5.56 0.28 0.44
N PHE A 68 -6.07 1.24 1.23
CA PHE A 68 -7.49 1.24 1.63
C PHE A 68 -8.40 1.39 0.41
N LEU A 69 -8.10 2.33 -0.49
CA LEU A 69 -8.85 2.54 -1.72
C LEU A 69 -8.88 1.28 -2.59
N LEU A 70 -7.72 0.66 -2.87
CA LEU A 70 -7.64 -0.55 -3.68
C LEU A 70 -8.32 -1.75 -3.00
N SER A 71 -8.11 -1.94 -1.69
CA SER A 71 -8.71 -3.05 -0.94
C SER A 71 -10.23 -2.96 -0.90
N SER A 72 -10.78 -1.75 -0.70
CA SER A 72 -12.21 -1.49 -0.70
C SER A 72 -12.80 -1.70 -2.11
N TYR A 73 -12.20 -1.09 -3.13
CA TYR A 73 -12.67 -1.25 -4.50
C TYR A 73 -12.77 -2.73 -4.89
N LEU A 74 -11.73 -3.52 -4.65
CA LEU A 74 -11.71 -4.96 -4.92
C LEU A 74 -12.72 -5.73 -4.06
N PHE A 75 -12.96 -5.30 -2.83
CA PHE A 75 -13.95 -5.94 -1.98
C PHE A 75 -15.37 -5.70 -2.49
N PHE A 76 -15.71 -4.45 -2.84
CA PHE A 76 -17.05 -4.10 -3.30
C PHE A 76 -17.28 -4.31 -4.80
N ARG A 77 -16.25 -4.52 -5.58
CA ARG A 77 -16.36 -4.95 -6.98
C ARG A 77 -17.17 -6.24 -7.07
N ASN A 78 -18.30 -6.21 -7.78
CA ASN A 78 -19.23 -7.34 -7.88
C ASN A 78 -19.73 -7.85 -6.50
N PHE A 79 -19.90 -6.96 -5.53
CA PHE A 79 -20.46 -7.32 -4.22
C PHE A 79 -21.98 -7.52 -4.34
N SER A 80 -22.47 -8.54 -3.62
CA SER A 80 -23.88 -8.80 -3.35
C SER A 80 -23.98 -9.51 -2.02
N TRP A 81 -25.12 -9.45 -1.36
CA TRP A 81 -25.33 -10.01 -0.02
C TRP A 81 -25.05 -11.52 0.06
N ASP A 82 -25.43 -12.25 -0.97
CA ASP A 82 -25.15 -13.70 -1.09
C ASP A 82 -23.67 -14.05 -1.11
N LYS A 83 -22.80 -13.10 -1.49
CA LYS A 83 -21.35 -13.26 -1.55
C LYS A 83 -20.60 -12.84 -0.29
N LEU A 84 -21.30 -12.23 0.68
CA LEU A 84 -20.67 -11.66 1.88
C LEU A 84 -19.84 -12.69 2.65
N LEU A 85 -20.44 -13.82 3.01
CA LEU A 85 -19.75 -14.87 3.79
C LEU A 85 -18.54 -15.43 3.06
N ARG A 86 -18.65 -15.62 1.73
CA ARG A 86 -17.52 -16.06 0.90
C ARG A 86 -16.39 -15.04 0.87
N LYS A 87 -16.74 -13.74 0.76
CA LYS A 87 -15.74 -12.66 0.81
C LYS A 87 -15.07 -12.58 2.18
N TRP A 88 -15.83 -12.66 3.27
CA TRP A 88 -15.28 -12.69 4.62
C TRP A 88 -14.35 -13.88 4.83
N LYS A 89 -14.78 -15.10 4.48
CA LYS A 89 -13.94 -16.29 4.55
C LYS A 89 -12.61 -16.10 3.79
N SER A 90 -12.68 -15.54 2.58
CA SER A 90 -11.46 -15.22 1.81
C SER A 90 -10.55 -14.22 2.55
N ARG A 91 -11.11 -13.22 3.24
CA ARG A 91 -10.33 -12.21 3.99
C ARG A 91 -9.74 -12.76 5.29
N VAL A 92 -10.41 -13.70 5.93
CA VAL A 92 -9.81 -14.42 7.08
C VAL A 92 -8.48 -15.05 6.66
N PHE A 93 -8.45 -15.77 5.54
CA PHE A 93 -7.23 -16.44 5.06
C PHE A 93 -6.18 -15.46 4.50
N SER A 94 -6.61 -14.38 3.84
CA SER A 94 -5.68 -13.48 3.15
C SER A 94 -5.23 -12.27 3.96
N VAL A 95 -5.88 -11.97 5.10
CA VAL A 95 -5.60 -10.80 5.94
C VAL A 95 -5.49 -11.16 7.41
N LEU A 96 -6.53 -11.78 8.01
CA LEU A 96 -6.56 -12.01 9.46
C LEU A 96 -5.50 -13.02 9.92
N ILE A 97 -5.42 -14.17 9.28
CA ILE A 97 -4.42 -15.20 9.64
C ILE A 97 -2.99 -14.66 9.49
N PRO A 98 -2.59 -14.06 8.35
CA PRO A 98 -1.27 -13.42 8.26
C PRO A 98 -1.04 -12.35 9.33
N TYR A 99 -2.03 -11.51 9.62
CA TYR A 99 -1.94 -10.49 10.66
C TYR A 99 -1.58 -11.10 12.02
N VAL A 100 -2.31 -12.14 12.46
CA VAL A 100 -2.06 -12.81 13.75
C VAL A 100 -0.69 -13.45 13.76
N VAL A 101 -0.35 -14.23 12.73
CA VAL A 101 0.91 -14.98 12.66
C VAL A 101 2.11 -14.04 12.64
N TRP A 102 2.07 -12.97 11.87
CA TRP A 102 3.16 -11.99 11.82
C TRP A 102 3.32 -11.24 13.14
N ASN A 103 2.23 -10.84 13.83
CA ASN A 103 2.32 -10.23 15.15
C ASN A 103 2.98 -11.18 16.17
N LEU A 104 2.66 -12.47 16.12
CA LEU A 104 3.33 -13.48 16.97
C LEU A 104 4.81 -13.66 16.60
N ILE A 105 5.17 -13.67 15.31
CA ILE A 105 6.57 -13.73 14.87
C ILE A 105 7.35 -12.53 15.40
N TYR A 106 6.81 -11.31 15.29
CA TYR A 106 7.44 -10.12 15.84
C TYR A 106 7.60 -10.21 17.36
N TYR A 107 6.55 -10.59 18.08
CA TYR A 107 6.62 -10.78 19.53
C TYR A 107 7.70 -11.79 19.93
N LEU A 108 7.70 -12.98 19.33
CA LEU A 108 8.69 -14.03 19.63
C LEU A 108 10.12 -13.58 19.26
N GLY A 109 10.28 -12.86 18.14
CA GLY A 109 11.55 -12.29 17.72
C GLY A 109 12.09 -11.26 18.74
N TYR A 110 11.25 -10.31 19.17
CA TYR A 110 11.62 -9.35 20.19
C TYR A 110 11.88 -10.00 21.56
N MET A 111 11.07 -10.98 21.94
CA MET A 111 11.24 -11.75 23.16
C MET A 111 12.59 -12.49 23.16
N ALA A 112 12.95 -13.16 22.09
CA ALA A 112 14.24 -13.81 21.95
C ALA A 112 15.39 -12.80 21.96
N ALA A 113 15.30 -11.73 21.16
CA ALA A 113 16.33 -10.70 21.07
C ALA A 113 16.58 -9.98 22.40
N SER A 114 15.56 -9.76 23.23
CA SER A 114 15.67 -9.11 24.53
C SER A 114 16.52 -9.88 25.55
N ARG A 115 16.74 -11.18 25.34
CA ARG A 115 17.56 -12.05 26.20
C ARG A 115 19.07 -11.95 25.91
N PHE A 116 19.43 -11.46 24.71
CA PHE A 116 20.83 -11.28 24.34
C PHE A 116 21.31 -9.87 24.69
N LEU A 117 22.26 -9.75 25.63
CA LEU A 117 22.74 -8.46 26.14
C LEU A 117 23.24 -7.52 25.03
N ALA A 118 23.97 -8.06 24.04
CA ALA A 118 24.48 -7.29 22.92
C ALA A 118 23.37 -6.74 21.99
N ILE A 119 22.22 -7.40 21.93
CA ILE A 119 21.11 -7.02 21.06
C ILE A 119 20.08 -6.17 21.81
N ARG A 120 20.00 -6.33 23.14
CA ARG A 120 19.05 -5.58 23.99
C ARG A 120 19.17 -4.07 23.80
N SER A 121 20.38 -3.53 23.77
CA SER A 121 20.62 -2.10 23.54
C SER A 121 20.11 -1.62 22.18
N VAL A 122 20.19 -2.49 21.17
CA VAL A 122 19.68 -2.22 19.82
C VAL A 122 18.15 -2.32 19.77
N VAL A 123 17.57 -3.27 20.50
CA VAL A 123 16.12 -3.47 20.61
C VAL A 123 15.48 -2.31 21.40
N GLY A 124 16.18 -1.76 22.41
CA GLY A 124 15.70 -0.65 23.24
C GLY A 124 14.51 -1.04 24.12
N ARG A 125 14.45 -2.31 24.56
CA ARG A 125 13.41 -2.83 25.46
C ARG A 125 14.04 -3.74 26.51
N ASP A 126 13.46 -3.76 27.71
CA ASP A 126 13.78 -4.72 28.74
C ASP A 126 13.43 -6.16 28.34
N ILE A 127 13.78 -7.12 29.21
CA ILE A 127 13.46 -8.54 28.98
C ILE A 127 11.95 -8.70 28.85
N ILE A 128 11.52 -9.16 27.68
CA ILE A 128 10.12 -9.39 27.38
C ILE A 128 9.72 -10.79 27.87
N PRO A 129 8.74 -10.90 28.77
CA PRO A 129 8.30 -12.19 29.30
C PRO A 129 7.51 -12.98 28.25
N PHE A 130 7.50 -14.31 28.40
CA PHE A 130 6.53 -15.15 27.70
C PHE A 130 5.26 -15.25 28.54
N SER A 131 4.22 -14.53 28.15
CA SER A 131 2.95 -14.52 28.88
C SER A 131 1.75 -14.40 27.94
N VAL A 132 0.60 -14.85 28.42
CA VAL A 132 -0.67 -14.73 27.70
C VAL A 132 -1.03 -13.26 27.49
N GLN A 133 -0.72 -12.39 28.44
CA GLN A 133 -0.95 -10.96 28.36
C GLN A 133 -0.14 -10.31 27.22
N GLU A 134 1.14 -10.67 27.07
CA GLU A 134 1.98 -10.17 25.99
C GLU A 134 1.51 -10.67 24.62
N ILE A 135 1.07 -11.95 24.54
CA ILE A 135 0.45 -12.49 23.32
C ILE A 135 -0.80 -11.70 22.97
N TRP A 136 -1.64 -11.40 23.95
CA TRP A 136 -2.84 -10.59 23.74
C TRP A 136 -2.47 -9.19 23.23
N TRP A 137 -1.53 -8.51 23.84
CA TRP A 137 -1.08 -7.18 23.39
C TRP A 137 -0.42 -7.22 22.02
N ALA A 138 0.39 -8.25 21.74
CA ALA A 138 0.98 -8.42 20.43
C ALA A 138 -0.06 -8.47 19.31
N VAL A 139 -1.18 -9.19 19.53
CA VAL A 139 -2.22 -9.37 18.49
C VAL A 139 -3.26 -8.25 18.53
N SER A 140 -3.76 -7.85 19.70
CA SER A 140 -4.86 -6.88 19.81
C SER A 140 -4.41 -5.41 19.67
N GLN A 141 -3.13 -5.12 19.97
CA GLN A 141 -2.56 -3.78 19.95
C GLN A 141 -1.35 -3.64 19.00
N TYR A 142 -1.02 -4.70 18.24
CA TYR A 142 0.19 -4.78 17.38
C TYR A 142 1.45 -4.22 18.08
N ALA A 143 1.57 -4.46 19.40
CA ALA A 143 2.53 -3.82 20.32
C ALA A 143 4.00 -3.98 19.91
N TYR A 144 4.34 -5.05 19.21
CA TYR A 144 5.68 -5.36 18.72
C TYR A 144 5.89 -5.05 17.25
N ALA A 145 4.81 -4.82 16.50
CA ALA A 145 4.84 -4.58 15.07
C ALA A 145 3.95 -3.39 14.68
N PRO A 146 4.36 -2.14 14.98
CA PRO A 146 3.53 -0.96 14.77
C PRO A 146 3.06 -0.80 13.32
N ILE A 147 3.80 -1.35 12.35
CA ILE A 147 3.39 -1.35 10.95
C ILE A 147 2.03 -2.00 10.70
N PHE A 148 1.60 -2.96 11.54
CA PHE A 148 0.34 -3.68 11.34
C PHE A 148 -0.91 -2.90 11.72
N TRP A 149 -0.79 -1.64 12.15
CA TRP A 149 -1.93 -0.77 12.36
C TRP A 149 -2.87 -0.70 11.14
N TYR A 150 -2.31 -0.70 9.91
CA TYR A 150 -3.09 -0.70 8.68
C TYR A 150 -3.93 -1.98 8.51
N LEU A 151 -3.33 -3.17 8.71
CA LEU A 151 -4.07 -4.44 8.61
C LEU A 151 -5.13 -4.54 9.72
N TYR A 152 -4.82 -4.05 10.90
CA TYR A 152 -5.76 -3.97 12.01
C TYR A 152 -6.99 -3.12 11.63
N GLN A 153 -6.78 -1.92 11.11
CA GLN A 153 -7.87 -1.07 10.62
C GLN A 153 -8.63 -1.74 9.46
N LEU A 154 -7.93 -2.39 8.54
CA LEU A 154 -8.56 -3.10 7.43
C LEU A 154 -9.46 -4.24 7.90
N ILE A 155 -9.10 -4.95 8.97
CA ILE A 155 -9.93 -6.00 9.56
C ILE A 155 -11.26 -5.40 10.04
N PHE A 156 -11.23 -4.28 10.78
CA PHE A 156 -12.45 -3.59 11.22
C PHE A 156 -13.30 -3.10 10.03
N LEU A 157 -12.66 -2.53 9.00
CA LEU A 157 -13.36 -2.10 7.79
C LEU A 157 -14.05 -3.26 7.06
N ILE A 158 -13.43 -4.45 7.05
CA ILE A 158 -14.04 -5.66 6.50
C ILE A 158 -15.23 -6.11 7.37
N ILE A 159 -15.12 -6.04 8.69
CA ILE A 159 -16.23 -6.38 9.61
C ILE A 159 -17.42 -5.45 9.39
N VAL A 160 -17.19 -4.13 9.30
CA VAL A 160 -18.26 -3.15 9.09
C VAL A 160 -18.69 -3.00 7.62
N SER A 161 -18.11 -3.77 6.70
CA SER A 161 -18.43 -3.71 5.26
C SER A 161 -19.91 -3.89 4.92
N PRO A 162 -20.74 -4.70 5.65
CA PRO A 162 -22.18 -4.77 5.39
C PRO A 162 -22.89 -3.44 5.66
N MET A 163 -22.52 -2.74 6.73
CA MET A 163 -23.04 -1.41 7.04
C MET A 163 -22.65 -0.40 5.94
N ILE A 164 -21.36 -0.38 5.56
CA ILE A 164 -20.87 0.48 4.48
C ILE A 164 -21.65 0.21 3.19
N TYR A 165 -21.85 -1.06 2.82
CA TYR A 165 -22.64 -1.40 1.63
C TYR A 165 -24.08 -0.96 1.72
N ALA A 166 -24.74 -1.13 2.88
CA ALA A 166 -26.11 -0.68 3.11
C ALA A 166 -26.27 0.83 2.91
N LEU A 167 -25.26 1.61 3.31
CA LEU A 167 -25.24 3.08 3.14
C LEU A 167 -24.92 3.45 1.68
N VAL A 168 -23.88 2.86 1.08
CA VAL A 168 -23.44 3.28 -0.26
C VAL A 168 -24.26 2.69 -1.41
N LYS A 169 -25.10 1.65 -1.19
CA LYS A 169 -25.94 1.07 -2.26
C LYS A 169 -26.92 2.07 -2.86
N ASN A 170 -27.39 3.05 -2.08
CA ASN A 170 -28.16 4.17 -2.56
C ASN A 170 -27.24 5.36 -2.83
N ARG A 171 -27.39 6.00 -4.00
CA ARG A 171 -26.50 7.11 -4.42
C ARG A 171 -26.56 8.30 -3.49
N ALA A 172 -27.76 8.75 -3.11
CA ALA A 172 -27.92 9.92 -2.27
C ALA A 172 -27.41 9.63 -0.86
N VAL A 173 -27.86 8.52 -0.26
CA VAL A 173 -27.42 8.12 1.09
C VAL A 173 -25.92 7.94 1.16
N GLY A 174 -25.31 7.29 0.14
CA GLY A 174 -23.87 7.09 0.07
C GLY A 174 -23.09 8.41 -0.05
N LEU A 175 -23.63 9.39 -0.79
CA LEU A 175 -23.02 10.71 -0.87
C LEU A 175 -23.13 11.46 0.47
N PHE A 176 -24.29 11.45 1.12
CA PHE A 176 -24.47 12.03 2.46
C PHE A 176 -23.55 11.38 3.48
N TRP A 177 -23.39 10.06 3.44
CA TRP A 177 -22.45 9.33 4.29
C TRP A 177 -21.01 9.81 4.11
N ILE A 178 -20.53 9.92 2.85
CA ILE A 178 -19.18 10.40 2.54
C ILE A 178 -19.02 11.85 3.01
N VAL A 179 -19.98 12.72 2.74
CA VAL A 179 -19.96 14.12 3.21
C VAL A 179 -19.91 14.19 4.74
N GLY A 180 -20.70 13.36 5.43
CA GLY A 180 -20.67 13.24 6.89
C GLY A 180 -19.31 12.83 7.42
N LEU A 181 -18.63 11.88 6.76
CA LEU A 181 -17.26 11.48 7.12
C LEU A 181 -16.25 12.61 6.86
N VAL A 182 -16.39 13.38 5.78
CA VAL A 182 -15.56 14.56 5.53
C VAL A 182 -15.73 15.59 6.66
N PHE A 183 -16.96 15.83 7.12
CA PHE A 183 -17.22 16.70 8.26
C PHE A 183 -16.63 16.12 9.56
N ALA A 184 -16.76 14.80 9.78
CA ALA A 184 -16.17 14.14 10.94
C ALA A 184 -14.64 14.31 10.98
N VAL A 185 -13.96 14.17 9.84
CA VAL A 185 -12.52 14.44 9.72
C VAL A 185 -12.22 15.91 10.01
N HIS A 186 -13.01 16.85 9.46
CA HIS A 186 -12.83 18.29 9.68
C HIS A 186 -13.00 18.68 11.15
N LEU A 187 -13.96 18.09 11.83
CA LEU A 187 -14.24 18.34 13.24
C LEU A 187 -13.35 17.53 14.19
N HIS A 188 -12.34 16.82 13.68
CA HIS A 188 -11.45 15.96 14.45
C HIS A 188 -12.18 14.89 15.28
N LEU A 189 -13.34 14.40 14.78
CA LEU A 189 -14.07 13.30 15.40
C LEU A 189 -13.36 11.98 15.05
N ASP A 190 -12.31 11.68 15.81
CA ASP A 190 -11.50 10.49 15.54
C ASP A 190 -12.10 9.27 16.26
N MET A 191 -12.49 8.29 15.45
CA MET A 191 -12.85 6.96 15.93
C MET A 191 -11.60 6.09 15.97
N ARG A 192 -11.45 5.31 17.05
CA ARG A 192 -10.28 4.44 17.15
C ARG A 192 -10.32 3.27 16.17
N HIS A 193 -11.51 2.66 15.96
CA HIS A 193 -11.66 1.42 15.21
C HIS A 193 -12.98 1.35 14.45
N PRO A 194 -13.00 1.48 13.12
CA PRO A 194 -11.89 1.95 12.28
C PRO A 194 -11.66 3.47 12.44
N ASN A 195 -10.43 3.94 12.15
CA ASN A 195 -10.14 5.38 12.12
C ASN A 195 -11.06 6.09 11.13
N THR A 196 -11.44 7.33 11.43
CA THR A 196 -12.39 8.11 10.62
C THR A 196 -11.88 8.33 9.20
N ASP A 197 -10.61 8.65 9.02
CA ASP A 197 -9.99 8.81 7.70
C ASP A 197 -9.91 7.49 6.93
N ALA A 198 -9.56 6.37 7.58
CA ALA A 198 -9.57 5.06 6.96
C ALA A 198 -10.98 4.64 6.50
N LEU A 199 -12.00 4.96 7.32
CA LEU A 199 -13.40 4.72 6.98
C LEU A 199 -13.84 5.60 5.79
N LEU A 200 -13.37 6.84 5.72
CA LEU A 200 -13.62 7.73 4.58
C LEU A 200 -13.01 7.17 3.29
N TYR A 201 -11.71 6.81 3.29
CA TYR A 201 -11.05 6.25 2.10
C TYR A 201 -11.74 4.97 1.62
N TYR A 202 -12.09 4.10 2.57
CA TYR A 202 -12.74 2.83 2.26
C TYR A 202 -14.16 3.03 1.71
N SER A 203 -14.94 3.99 2.27
CA SER A 203 -16.30 4.32 1.83
C SER A 203 -16.33 4.99 0.45
N VAL A 204 -15.38 5.89 0.17
CA VAL A 204 -15.24 6.52 -1.15
C VAL A 204 -14.99 5.45 -2.22
N ALA A 205 -14.05 4.55 -2.00
CA ALA A 205 -13.76 3.49 -2.97
C ALA A 205 -14.93 2.49 -3.11
N ALA A 206 -15.66 2.19 -2.03
CA ALA A 206 -16.88 1.39 -2.07
C ALA A 206 -17.96 2.05 -2.96
N TYR A 207 -18.16 3.36 -2.80
CA TYR A 207 -19.10 4.14 -3.62
C TYR A 207 -18.73 4.08 -5.10
N PHE A 208 -17.44 4.26 -5.43
CA PHE A 208 -16.96 4.14 -6.81
C PHE A 208 -17.15 2.72 -7.37
N ALA A 209 -16.89 1.69 -6.57
CA ALA A 209 -17.08 0.30 -6.98
C ALA A 209 -18.54 -0.04 -7.29
N VAL A 210 -19.48 0.57 -6.56
CA VAL A 210 -20.92 0.31 -6.71
C VAL A 210 -21.53 1.17 -7.83
N HIS A 211 -21.19 2.46 -7.91
CA HIS A 211 -21.90 3.41 -8.78
C HIS A 211 -21.10 3.94 -9.97
N ARG A 212 -19.77 3.87 -9.93
CA ARG A 212 -18.89 4.48 -10.92
C ARG A 212 -17.84 3.50 -11.45
N ARG A 213 -18.20 2.22 -11.48
CA ARG A 213 -17.30 1.16 -11.93
C ARG A 213 -16.75 1.42 -13.34
N GLY A 214 -17.62 1.81 -14.30
CA GLY A 214 -17.21 2.15 -15.66
C GLY A 214 -16.21 3.32 -15.74
N LEU A 215 -16.18 4.23 -14.73
CA LEU A 215 -15.17 5.28 -14.66
C LEU A 215 -13.80 4.68 -14.29
N VAL A 216 -13.74 3.75 -13.33
CA VAL A 216 -12.51 3.14 -12.83
C VAL A 216 -11.98 2.09 -13.81
N GLU A 217 -12.87 1.32 -14.45
CA GLU A 217 -12.55 0.21 -15.35
C GLU A 217 -12.64 0.59 -16.84
N ARG A 218 -12.74 1.88 -17.16
CA ARG A 218 -12.99 2.40 -18.51
C ARG A 218 -12.00 1.90 -19.55
N SER A 219 -10.72 1.87 -19.22
CA SER A 219 -9.69 1.37 -20.14
C SER A 219 -9.92 -0.07 -20.59
N MET A 220 -10.65 -0.87 -19.81
CA MET A 220 -11.03 -2.23 -20.13
C MET A 220 -12.29 -2.30 -21.01
N GLU A 221 -13.29 -1.45 -20.74
CA GLU A 221 -14.56 -1.43 -21.47
C GLU A 221 -14.37 -0.88 -22.88
N GLU A 222 -13.58 0.18 -23.05
CA GLU A 222 -13.30 0.78 -24.34
C GLU A 222 -12.36 -0.07 -25.21
N GLU A 223 -11.41 -0.80 -24.59
CA GLU A 223 -10.62 -1.82 -25.31
C GLU A 223 -11.50 -2.95 -25.81
N ALA A 224 -12.46 -3.41 -25.01
CA ALA A 224 -13.43 -4.43 -25.42
C ALA A 224 -14.38 -3.94 -26.53
N ALA A 225 -14.77 -2.66 -26.51
CA ALA A 225 -15.62 -2.04 -27.52
C ALA A 225 -14.85 -1.81 -28.84
N GLY A 226 -13.64 -1.32 -28.80
CA GLY A 226 -12.76 -1.14 -29.97
C GLY A 226 -12.45 -2.46 -30.66
N TRP A 227 -12.20 -3.52 -29.90
CA TRP A 227 -12.00 -4.85 -30.46
C TRP A 227 -13.25 -5.38 -31.19
N LYS A 228 -14.44 -5.15 -30.65
CA LYS A 228 -15.72 -5.54 -31.31
C LYS A 228 -16.02 -4.73 -32.58
N ALA A 229 -15.69 -3.44 -32.59
CA ALA A 229 -15.89 -2.58 -33.75
C ALA A 229 -14.94 -2.95 -34.90
N ASP A 230 -13.71 -3.31 -34.62
CA ASP A 230 -12.69 -3.64 -35.64
C ASP A 230 -12.85 -5.06 -36.21
N HIS A 231 -13.50 -5.97 -35.47
CA HIS A 231 -13.62 -7.40 -35.84
C HIS A 231 -15.04 -7.86 -36.09
N GLY A 232 -16.04 -6.96 -35.99
CA GLY A 232 -17.46 -7.28 -36.24
C GLY A 232 -17.83 -7.48 -37.71
N THR A 233 -16.94 -7.16 -38.67
CA THR A 233 -17.25 -7.15 -40.11
C THR A 233 -16.23 -7.86 -41.01
N LYS A 234 -15.12 -8.38 -40.53
CA LYS A 234 -14.14 -9.10 -41.37
C LYS A 234 -13.56 -10.33 -40.67
N LYS A 235 -13.39 -11.42 -41.42
CA LYS A 235 -12.77 -12.70 -41.06
C LYS A 235 -11.65 -12.54 -40.04
N LYS A 236 -11.68 -13.40 -38.99
CA LYS A 236 -10.67 -13.60 -37.94
C LYS A 236 -9.22 -13.39 -38.43
N LYS A 237 -8.72 -12.16 -38.44
CA LYS A 237 -7.29 -11.93 -38.33
C LYS A 237 -6.96 -11.99 -36.83
N ALA A 238 -6.06 -12.86 -36.48
CA ALA A 238 -5.52 -12.93 -35.11
C ALA A 238 -5.06 -11.52 -34.69
N ALA A 239 -5.40 -11.12 -33.46
CA ALA A 239 -4.88 -9.89 -32.92
C ALA A 239 -3.34 -9.91 -32.99
N PRO A 240 -2.68 -8.78 -33.28
CA PRO A 240 -1.22 -8.76 -33.30
C PRO A 240 -0.71 -9.25 -31.93
N GLU A 241 0.00 -10.35 -31.95
CA GLU A 241 0.62 -10.91 -30.75
C GLU A 241 1.86 -10.07 -30.41
N ASP A 242 2.05 -9.80 -29.13
CA ASP A 242 3.31 -9.27 -28.63
C ASP A 242 4.42 -10.34 -28.73
N LYS A 243 5.68 -9.97 -28.47
CA LYS A 243 6.81 -10.89 -28.52
C LYS A 243 6.68 -12.13 -27.61
N ASP A 244 5.67 -12.14 -26.74
CA ASP A 244 5.36 -13.22 -25.79
C ASP A 244 4.08 -14.00 -26.16
N GLY A 245 3.54 -13.84 -27.42
CA GLY A 245 2.36 -14.57 -27.91
C GLY A 245 1.03 -14.13 -27.33
N ASN A 246 0.97 -12.98 -26.64
CA ASN A 246 -0.27 -12.43 -26.12
C ASN A 246 -0.87 -11.39 -27.09
N ALA A 247 -2.20 -11.36 -27.22
CA ALA A 247 -2.89 -10.32 -27.99
C ALA A 247 -2.46 -8.94 -27.47
N ALA A 248 -1.78 -8.17 -28.33
CA ALA A 248 -1.29 -6.83 -27.99
C ALA A 248 -2.48 -5.90 -27.78
N SER A 249 -2.82 -5.62 -26.51
CA SER A 249 -3.90 -4.68 -26.16
C SER A 249 -3.46 -3.26 -26.53
N VAL A 250 -4.06 -2.70 -27.58
CA VAL A 250 -3.78 -1.31 -27.99
C VAL A 250 -4.71 -0.39 -27.21
N ILE A 251 -4.17 0.48 -26.37
CA ILE A 251 -4.96 1.54 -25.72
C ILE A 251 -5.35 2.55 -26.81
N PRO A 252 -6.66 2.77 -27.09
CA PRO A 252 -7.08 3.78 -28.04
C PRO A 252 -6.52 5.17 -27.69
N ALA A 253 -6.14 5.96 -28.70
CA ALA A 253 -5.48 7.25 -28.49
C ALA A 253 -6.36 8.22 -27.66
N HIS A 254 -7.68 8.20 -27.86
CA HIS A 254 -8.62 9.04 -27.10
C HIS A 254 -8.67 8.65 -25.62
N VAL A 255 -8.65 7.34 -25.30
CA VAL A 255 -8.58 6.82 -23.91
C VAL A 255 -7.31 7.29 -23.26
N ARG A 256 -6.18 7.11 -23.94
CA ARG A 256 -4.88 7.54 -23.44
C ARG A 256 -4.85 9.03 -23.15
N ARG A 257 -5.28 9.87 -24.11
CA ARG A 257 -5.35 11.34 -23.92
C ARG A 257 -6.21 11.72 -22.71
N ARG A 258 -7.36 11.08 -22.56
CA ARG A 258 -8.27 11.34 -21.45
C ARG A 258 -7.65 10.94 -20.09
N CYS A 259 -7.07 9.74 -19.98
CA CYS A 259 -6.39 9.31 -18.77
C CYS A 259 -5.25 10.24 -18.39
N PHE A 260 -4.47 10.75 -19.37
CA PHE A 260 -3.43 11.74 -19.12
C PHE A 260 -4.01 13.08 -18.67
N ALA A 261 -5.10 13.56 -19.28
CA ALA A 261 -5.78 14.80 -18.86
C ALA A 261 -6.32 14.69 -17.43
N GLU A 262 -6.98 13.56 -17.10
CA GLU A 262 -7.45 13.26 -15.74
C GLU A 262 -6.27 13.16 -14.75
N GLY A 263 -5.15 12.55 -15.16
CA GLY A 263 -3.92 12.51 -14.39
C GLY A 263 -3.32 13.88 -14.12
N LEU A 264 -3.24 14.75 -15.14
CA LEU A 264 -2.76 16.12 -14.98
C LEU A 264 -3.67 16.96 -14.08
N ALA A 265 -4.99 16.85 -14.24
CA ALA A 265 -5.95 17.47 -13.32
C ALA A 265 -5.75 16.97 -11.88
N GLY A 266 -5.54 15.65 -11.71
CA GLY A 266 -5.22 15.05 -10.43
C GLY A 266 -3.92 15.58 -9.82
N VAL A 267 -2.87 15.81 -10.62
CA VAL A 267 -1.63 16.47 -10.15
C VAL A 267 -1.92 17.88 -9.64
N MET A 268 -2.67 18.68 -10.40
CA MET A 268 -3.02 20.05 -9.96
C MET A 268 -3.80 20.04 -8.64
N ILE A 269 -4.78 19.14 -8.50
CA ILE A 269 -5.54 18.97 -7.26
C ILE A 269 -4.61 18.53 -6.13
N SER A 270 -3.71 17.58 -6.38
CA SER A 270 -2.76 17.08 -5.38
C SER A 270 -1.80 18.19 -4.91
N VAL A 271 -1.26 19.00 -5.82
CA VAL A 271 -0.40 20.13 -5.49
C VAL A 271 -1.17 21.19 -4.70
N PHE A 272 -2.41 21.48 -5.10
CA PHE A 272 -3.28 22.41 -4.35
C PHE A 272 -3.53 21.89 -2.92
N CYS A 273 -3.93 20.62 -2.76
CA CYS A 273 -4.15 20.02 -1.45
C CYS A 273 -2.86 20.01 -0.61
N TYR A 274 -1.70 19.69 -1.22
CA TYR A 274 -0.40 19.72 -0.55
C TYR A 274 -0.06 21.11 0.00
N ARG A 275 -0.26 22.16 -0.78
CA ARG A 275 -0.05 23.55 -0.33
C ARG A 275 -0.98 23.91 0.82
N ARG A 276 -2.25 23.50 0.73
CA ARG A 276 -3.25 23.79 1.77
C ARG A 276 -2.99 23.03 3.07
N MET A 277 -2.47 21.81 3.00
CA MET A 277 -2.12 21.06 4.21
C MET A 277 -0.91 21.64 4.96
N MET A 278 -0.07 22.46 4.30
CA MET A 278 1.03 23.16 4.95
C MET A 278 0.57 24.43 5.69
N ALA A 279 -0.67 24.87 5.47
CA ALA A 279 -1.27 25.97 6.23
C ALA A 279 -1.84 25.46 7.55
N PRO A 280 -1.75 26.23 8.67
CA PRO A 280 -2.23 25.77 9.98
C PRO A 280 -3.72 25.42 10.02
N GLU A 281 -4.51 26.21 9.29
CA GLU A 281 -5.96 26.05 9.25
C GLU A 281 -6.39 24.87 8.36
N ALA A 282 -7.25 24.01 8.87
CA ALA A 282 -7.81 22.85 8.16
C ALA A 282 -6.77 21.83 7.62
N ALA A 283 -5.55 21.80 8.18
CA ALA A 283 -4.45 20.93 7.74
C ALA A 283 -4.86 19.45 7.66
N VAL A 284 -5.64 18.96 8.63
CA VAL A 284 -6.09 17.55 8.69
C VAL A 284 -7.00 17.21 7.52
N LEU A 285 -7.96 18.08 7.20
CA LEU A 285 -8.87 17.87 6.06
C LEU A 285 -8.11 17.87 4.72
N TRP A 286 -7.21 18.82 4.51
CA TRP A 286 -6.43 18.90 3.29
C TRP A 286 -5.43 17.75 3.16
N THR A 287 -4.89 17.27 4.29
CA THR A 287 -4.07 16.06 4.34
C THR A 287 -4.89 14.85 3.88
N CYS A 288 -6.13 14.72 4.34
CA CYS A 288 -7.02 13.64 3.93
C CYS A 288 -7.31 13.69 2.42
N PHE A 289 -7.62 14.86 1.88
CA PHE A 289 -7.84 15.05 0.44
C PHE A 289 -6.57 14.78 -0.38
N TYR A 290 -5.41 15.25 0.06
CA TYR A 290 -4.14 14.97 -0.58
C TYR A 290 -3.88 13.46 -0.67
N ARG A 291 -4.07 12.77 0.46
CA ARG A 291 -3.88 11.32 0.57
C ARG A 291 -4.86 10.49 -0.28
N MET A 292 -6.00 11.05 -0.67
CA MET A 292 -6.91 10.43 -1.64
C MET A 292 -6.55 10.81 -3.09
N ALA A 293 -6.26 12.08 -3.32
CA ALA A 293 -6.03 12.59 -4.67
C ALA A 293 -4.82 11.95 -5.34
N VAL A 294 -3.70 11.79 -4.62
CA VAL A 294 -2.48 11.24 -5.21
C VAL A 294 -2.64 9.77 -5.66
N PRO A 295 -3.17 8.82 -4.87
CA PRO A 295 -3.44 7.47 -5.35
C PRO A 295 -4.41 7.41 -6.54
N MET A 296 -5.43 8.28 -6.56
CA MET A 296 -6.36 8.37 -7.70
C MET A 296 -5.67 8.92 -8.95
N THR A 297 -4.76 9.85 -8.79
CA THR A 297 -3.90 10.38 -9.86
C THR A 297 -2.98 9.28 -10.42
N CYS A 298 -2.35 8.50 -9.54
CA CYS A 298 -1.54 7.34 -9.94
C CYS A 298 -2.39 6.33 -10.74
N TRP A 299 -3.62 6.07 -10.31
CA TRP A 299 -4.55 5.20 -11.04
C TRP A 299 -4.88 5.76 -12.43
N ALA A 300 -5.18 7.05 -12.55
CA ALA A 300 -5.50 7.70 -13.84
C ALA A 300 -4.33 7.57 -14.82
N PHE A 301 -3.10 7.84 -14.40
CA PHE A 301 -1.92 7.62 -15.24
C PHE A 301 -1.71 6.15 -15.60
N ALA A 302 -1.86 5.23 -14.64
CA ALA A 302 -1.73 3.80 -14.89
C ALA A 302 -2.73 3.29 -15.94
N CYS A 303 -3.93 3.87 -16.02
CA CYS A 303 -4.91 3.57 -17.06
C CYS A 303 -4.46 4.02 -18.45
N GLY A 304 -3.69 5.10 -18.56
CA GLY A 304 -3.20 5.66 -19.84
C GLY A 304 -1.90 5.05 -20.37
N VAL A 305 -1.20 4.24 -19.57
CA VAL A 305 0.12 3.69 -19.89
C VAL A 305 0.07 2.18 -20.03
N ARG A 306 0.88 1.62 -20.93
CA ARG A 306 1.18 0.19 -20.92
C ARG A 306 2.22 -0.10 -19.86
N LEU A 307 1.78 -0.71 -18.77
CA LEU A 307 2.68 -1.15 -17.72
C LEU A 307 3.40 -2.45 -18.17
N PRO A 308 4.68 -2.61 -17.87
CA PRO A 308 5.40 -3.85 -18.13
C PRO A 308 4.75 -5.03 -17.39
N LYS A 309 4.97 -6.25 -17.90
CA LYS A 309 4.48 -7.47 -17.26
C LYS A 309 4.96 -7.56 -15.81
N ILE A 310 4.04 -7.87 -14.92
CA ILE A 310 4.32 -8.05 -13.49
C ILE A 310 5.34 -9.17 -13.29
N ARG A 311 6.44 -8.85 -12.62
CA ARG A 311 7.48 -9.81 -12.26
C ARG A 311 7.16 -10.52 -10.93
N PRO A 312 7.65 -11.75 -10.70
CA PRO A 312 7.39 -12.50 -9.47
C PRO A 312 7.74 -11.71 -8.19
N TRP A 313 8.85 -10.97 -8.18
CA TRP A 313 9.27 -10.17 -7.04
C TRP A 313 8.35 -8.98 -6.71
N MET A 314 7.45 -8.58 -7.61
CA MET A 314 6.43 -7.56 -7.37
C MET A 314 5.16 -8.15 -6.75
N ARG A 315 4.90 -9.45 -6.91
CA ARG A 315 3.68 -10.12 -6.44
C ARG A 315 3.67 -10.44 -4.95
N GLN A 316 4.76 -10.22 -4.25
CA GLN A 316 4.92 -10.52 -2.83
C GLN A 316 4.50 -9.38 -1.88
N SER A 317 3.63 -8.45 -2.31
CA SER A 317 3.32 -7.21 -1.59
C SER A 317 2.95 -7.42 -0.11
N MET A 318 2.19 -8.48 0.24
CA MET A 318 1.85 -8.77 1.65
C MET A 318 3.08 -9.22 2.45
N PHE A 319 3.90 -10.09 1.88
CA PHE A 319 5.11 -10.59 2.54
C PHE A 319 6.15 -9.47 2.67
N LEU A 320 6.36 -8.69 1.60
CA LEU A 320 7.21 -7.50 1.61
C LEU A 320 6.73 -6.49 2.67
N TYR A 321 5.42 -6.21 2.73
CA TYR A 321 4.83 -5.35 3.76
C TYR A 321 5.12 -5.87 5.17
N ALA A 322 5.06 -7.18 5.39
CA ALA A 322 5.27 -7.73 6.72
C ALA A 322 6.74 -7.72 7.16
N ILE A 323 7.70 -7.90 6.25
CA ILE A 323 9.11 -8.07 6.59
C ILE A 323 9.96 -6.79 6.46
N HIS A 324 9.51 -5.81 5.64
CA HIS A 324 10.34 -4.63 5.34
C HIS A 324 10.83 -3.91 6.58
N PHE A 325 10.01 -3.82 7.61
CA PHE A 325 10.36 -3.10 8.85
C PHE A 325 11.56 -3.73 9.58
N ILE A 326 11.63 -5.06 9.59
CA ILE A 326 12.80 -5.79 10.10
C ILE A 326 14.03 -5.42 9.27
N VAL A 327 13.93 -5.54 7.94
CA VAL A 327 15.05 -5.24 7.02
C VAL A 327 15.53 -3.80 7.19
N VAL A 328 14.61 -2.84 7.17
CA VAL A 328 14.91 -1.41 7.33
C VAL A 328 15.65 -1.15 8.65
N ARG A 329 15.14 -1.69 9.77
CA ARG A 329 15.77 -1.51 11.06
C ARG A 329 17.16 -2.14 11.15
N PHE A 330 17.34 -3.34 10.60
CA PHE A 330 18.64 -4.00 10.58
C PHE A 330 19.65 -3.23 9.73
N VAL A 331 19.28 -2.78 8.54
CA VAL A 331 20.17 -2.05 7.64
C VAL A 331 20.53 -0.69 8.25
N ASN A 332 19.55 0.10 8.69
CA ASN A 332 19.80 1.43 9.27
C ASN A 332 20.67 1.34 10.52
N LYS A 333 20.29 0.53 11.50
CA LYS A 333 21.07 0.40 12.74
C LYS A 333 22.42 -0.26 12.51
N GLY A 334 22.48 -1.30 11.67
CA GLY A 334 23.74 -1.97 11.33
C GLY A 334 24.73 -1.01 10.69
N THR A 335 24.29 -0.23 9.69
CA THR A 335 25.13 0.78 9.05
C THR A 335 25.55 1.87 10.04
N ALA A 336 24.64 2.40 10.86
CA ALA A 336 24.97 3.41 11.85
C ALA A 336 26.01 2.93 12.90
N VAL A 337 25.94 1.66 13.30
CA VAL A 337 26.97 1.06 14.18
C VAL A 337 28.33 0.98 13.50
N VAL A 338 28.37 0.50 12.26
CA VAL A 338 29.63 0.37 11.47
C VAL A 338 30.26 1.74 11.19
N THR A 339 29.43 2.75 10.93
CA THR A 339 29.90 4.10 10.58
C THR A 339 29.93 5.07 11.77
N ARG A 340 29.82 4.56 13.01
CA ARG A 340 29.72 5.39 14.23
C ARG A 340 30.84 6.43 14.37
N SER A 341 32.06 6.10 13.93
CA SER A 341 33.20 7.03 13.97
C SER A 341 33.07 8.23 13.02
N LEU A 342 32.16 8.15 12.06
CA LEU A 342 31.87 9.20 11.09
C LEU A 342 30.65 10.05 11.48
N ALA A 343 29.98 9.74 12.60
CA ALA A 343 28.75 10.41 12.98
C ALA A 343 28.92 11.93 13.00
N GLY A 344 27.95 12.66 12.46
CA GLY A 344 27.97 14.11 12.33
C GLY A 344 28.78 14.69 11.16
N THR A 345 29.57 13.86 10.44
CA THR A 345 30.37 14.33 9.30
C THR A 345 29.54 14.41 8.01
N THR A 346 30.03 15.15 7.01
CA THR A 346 29.44 15.20 5.65
C THR A 346 29.43 13.83 4.99
N THR A 347 30.42 12.98 5.26
CA THR A 347 30.47 11.60 4.77
C THR A 347 29.32 10.77 5.33
N ALA A 348 29.03 10.90 6.63
CA ALA A 348 27.90 10.21 7.26
C ALA A 348 26.56 10.68 6.67
N ALA A 349 26.40 11.97 6.34
CA ALA A 349 25.19 12.48 5.66
C ALA A 349 25.03 11.86 4.27
N GLY A 350 26.10 11.72 3.50
CA GLY A 350 26.10 11.01 2.22
C GLY A 350 25.70 9.54 2.37
N ILE A 351 26.22 8.85 3.38
CA ILE A 351 25.87 7.44 3.69
C ILE A 351 24.40 7.35 4.09
N SER A 352 23.89 8.25 4.95
CA SER A 352 22.49 8.32 5.35
C SER A 352 21.57 8.37 4.14
N LEU A 353 21.77 9.34 3.22
CA LEU A 353 20.98 9.48 2.00
C LEU A 353 21.07 8.25 1.07
N VAL A 354 22.28 7.72 0.85
CA VAL A 354 22.46 6.52 0.02
C VAL A 354 21.72 5.34 0.60
N VAL A 355 21.85 5.09 1.90
CA VAL A 355 21.13 4.00 2.60
C VAL A 355 19.62 4.22 2.48
N TYR A 356 19.15 5.45 2.74
CA TYR A 356 17.73 5.80 2.65
C TYR A 356 17.12 5.45 1.27
N PHE A 357 17.77 5.86 0.18
CA PHE A 357 17.27 5.60 -1.16
C PHE A 357 17.43 4.14 -1.62
N LEU A 358 18.43 3.41 -1.10
CA LEU A 358 18.65 2.00 -1.45
C LEU A 358 17.76 1.04 -0.64
N LEU A 359 17.27 1.45 0.54
CA LEU A 359 16.48 0.58 1.42
C LEU A 359 15.30 -0.11 0.76
N PRO A 360 14.48 0.52 -0.11
CA PRO A 360 13.42 -0.19 -0.81
C PRO A 360 13.94 -1.32 -1.69
N ALA A 361 15.03 -1.09 -2.41
CA ALA A 361 15.64 -2.13 -3.25
C ALA A 361 16.17 -3.29 -2.39
N ILE A 362 16.88 -2.98 -1.30
CA ILE A 362 17.40 -3.98 -0.36
C ILE A 362 16.24 -4.79 0.25
N ALA A 363 15.16 -4.13 0.68
CA ALA A 363 14.00 -4.80 1.27
C ALA A 363 13.29 -5.71 0.25
N VAL A 364 13.12 -5.28 -1.00
CA VAL A 364 12.54 -6.09 -2.08
C VAL A 364 13.41 -7.30 -2.37
N ILE A 365 14.72 -7.13 -2.50
CA ILE A 365 15.67 -8.24 -2.79
C ILE A 365 15.67 -9.24 -1.62
N ALA A 366 15.84 -8.76 -0.38
CA ALA A 366 15.88 -9.61 0.79
C ALA A 366 14.57 -10.40 0.97
N SER A 367 13.43 -9.72 0.83
CA SER A 367 12.12 -10.38 0.92
C SER A 367 11.91 -11.40 -0.20
N TYR A 368 12.37 -11.12 -1.43
CA TYR A 368 12.23 -12.04 -2.55
C TYR A 368 13.10 -13.30 -2.41
N ILE A 369 14.34 -13.13 -1.94
CA ILE A 369 15.22 -14.27 -1.64
C ILE A 369 14.58 -15.17 -0.57
N LEU A 370 14.09 -14.57 0.53
CA LEU A 370 13.44 -15.32 1.59
C LEU A 370 12.13 -15.95 1.11
N ALA A 371 11.34 -15.26 0.29
CA ALA A 371 10.12 -15.81 -0.30
C ALA A 371 10.42 -17.03 -1.17
N LYS A 372 11.44 -16.99 -2.03
CA LYS A 372 11.88 -18.15 -2.83
C LYS A 372 12.31 -19.33 -1.95
N PHE A 373 13.06 -19.05 -0.89
CA PHE A 373 13.45 -20.07 0.08
C PHE A 373 12.22 -20.75 0.71
N LEU A 374 11.26 -19.94 1.20
CA LEU A 374 10.04 -20.43 1.82
C LEU A 374 9.16 -21.23 0.83
N VAL A 375 9.01 -20.76 -0.39
CA VAL A 375 8.25 -21.47 -1.43
C VAL A 375 8.85 -22.84 -1.72
N ARG A 376 10.18 -22.94 -1.76
CA ARG A 376 10.88 -24.18 -2.09
C ARG A 376 10.92 -25.20 -0.95
N PHE A 377 11.22 -24.74 0.27
CA PHE A 377 11.49 -25.63 1.41
C PHE A 377 10.33 -25.72 2.41
N LEU A 378 9.52 -24.67 2.52
CA LEU A 378 8.44 -24.55 3.51
C LEU A 378 7.14 -23.99 2.89
N PRO A 379 6.57 -24.64 1.87
CA PRO A 379 5.43 -24.09 1.12
C PRO A 379 4.18 -23.86 1.99
N GLY A 380 3.97 -24.66 3.04
CA GLY A 380 2.90 -24.46 4.02
C GLY A 380 3.07 -23.15 4.80
N VAL A 381 4.29 -22.86 5.25
CA VAL A 381 4.63 -21.59 5.93
C VAL A 381 4.44 -20.40 5.00
N TRP A 382 4.94 -20.52 3.76
CA TRP A 382 4.74 -19.48 2.75
C TRP A 382 3.25 -19.15 2.55
N ARG A 383 2.42 -20.18 2.42
CA ARG A 383 0.97 -20.02 2.22
C ARG A 383 0.33 -19.20 3.34
N VAL A 384 0.74 -19.42 4.57
CA VAL A 384 0.25 -18.69 5.75
C VAL A 384 0.79 -17.26 5.75
N LEU A 385 2.10 -17.08 5.63
CA LEU A 385 2.75 -15.76 5.73
C LEU A 385 2.39 -14.81 4.57
N SER A 386 2.15 -15.37 3.38
CA SER A 386 1.75 -14.59 2.20
C SER A 386 0.24 -14.33 2.10
N GLY A 387 -0.58 -14.94 2.99
CA GLY A 387 -2.04 -14.91 2.88
C GLY A 387 -2.57 -15.67 1.66
N GLY A 388 -1.94 -16.78 1.31
CA GLY A 388 -2.32 -17.65 0.20
C GLY A 388 -1.93 -17.14 -1.19
N ARG A 389 -1.11 -16.09 -1.28
CA ARG A 389 -0.67 -15.52 -2.58
C ARG A 389 0.40 -16.40 -3.22
N LYS A 390 0.28 -16.62 -4.54
CA LYS A 390 1.30 -17.32 -5.32
C LYS A 390 2.42 -16.34 -5.67
N LEU A 391 3.68 -16.78 -5.55
CA LEU A 391 4.85 -16.01 -5.95
C LEU A 391 5.04 -16.05 -7.48
N GLU A 392 4.84 -17.24 -8.06
CA GLU A 392 4.92 -17.53 -9.48
C GLU A 392 3.53 -17.94 -9.99
N GLY A 393 3.11 -17.35 -11.10
CA GLY A 393 1.81 -17.63 -11.69
C GLY A 393 1.70 -17.14 -13.12
#